data_64f2d584638b3c87203ec7fbaebf08e3
#
_entry.id   64f2d584638b3c87203ec7fbaebf08e3
#
_cell.length_a   1.000
_cell.length_b   1.000
_cell.length_c   1.000
_cell.angle_alpha   90.00
_cell.angle_beta   90.00
_cell.angle_gamma   90.00
#
_symmetry.space_group_name_H-M   'P 1'
#
loop_
_entity.id
_entity.type
_entity.pdbx_description
1 polymer ?
#
loop_
_entity_poly.entity_id
_entity_poly.type
_entity_poly.pdbx_seq_one_letter_code
_entity_poly.pdbx_strand_id
1 'polypeptide(L)'
;MNWFKQHRTLWVGCGLLVAGAISWASQVASIVGPFLPYAIPPKSQDGVNPALLGNWYEEFEYPDRDCVVRFKGTIQYFSNKTYRLTGEMQSVSTKPGTPFKAVYAFDGNGEWQANDDELVIKLAHAQAPLISTTLGNRTVSAQALNAFGTMPGLDLGPKFELAQSQRYDIRSTSKDRVVLETNGIYGDTFQIAMLRTQKMYLR
;
A
#
# COMPACT_ATOMS: atom_id res chain seq x y z
N MET A 1 26.84 -26.23 -20.62
CA MET A 1 26.52 -26.37 -19.17
C MET A 1 26.84 -25.11 -18.35
N ASN A 2 27.06 -23.94 -19.01
CA ASN A 2 27.40 -22.66 -18.33
C ASN A 2 26.27 -21.64 -18.26
N TRP A 3 25.14 -21.90 -18.90
CA TRP A 3 24.02 -20.96 -18.96
C TRP A 3 23.30 -20.81 -17.59
N PHE A 4 23.20 -21.86 -16.81
CA PHE A 4 22.60 -21.86 -15.47
C PHE A 4 23.39 -21.07 -14.41
N LYS A 5 24.73 -20.97 -14.54
CA LYS A 5 25.56 -20.22 -13.58
C LYS A 5 25.40 -18.70 -13.75
N GLN A 6 25.23 -18.23 -14.97
CA GLN A 6 25.12 -16.79 -15.28
C GLN A 6 23.76 -16.21 -14.86
N HIS A 7 22.71 -17.03 -14.90
CA HIS A 7 21.39 -16.61 -14.43
C HIS A 7 21.20 -16.68 -12.91
N ARG A 8 21.94 -17.52 -12.23
CA ARG A 8 21.92 -17.62 -10.76
C ARG A 8 22.43 -16.34 -10.08
N THR A 9 23.43 -15.68 -10.64
CA THR A 9 23.94 -14.38 -10.16
C THR A 9 22.99 -13.22 -10.42
N LEU A 10 22.25 -13.24 -11.51
CA LEU A 10 21.19 -12.26 -11.81
C LEU A 10 19.99 -12.39 -10.84
N TRP A 11 19.60 -13.61 -10.53
CA TRP A 11 18.49 -13.89 -9.60
C TRP A 11 18.83 -13.49 -8.16
N VAL A 12 20.04 -13.75 -7.72
CA VAL A 12 20.54 -13.32 -6.40
C VAL A 12 20.66 -11.80 -6.33
N GLY A 13 21.06 -11.13 -7.42
CA GLY A 13 21.15 -9.68 -7.49
C GLY A 13 19.80 -8.98 -7.41
N CYS A 14 18.78 -9.47 -8.12
CA CYS A 14 17.42 -8.92 -8.04
C CYS A 14 16.77 -9.19 -6.67
N GLY A 15 16.96 -10.36 -6.09
CA GLY A 15 16.47 -10.68 -4.75
C GLY A 15 17.11 -9.80 -3.66
N LEU A 16 18.42 -9.52 -3.78
CA LEU A 16 19.14 -8.64 -2.86
C LEU A 16 18.75 -7.16 -3.03
N LEU A 17 18.43 -6.70 -4.24
CA LEU A 17 17.99 -5.32 -4.48
C LEU A 17 16.58 -5.08 -3.93
N VAL A 18 15.68 -6.04 -4.10
CA VAL A 18 14.34 -5.98 -3.50
C VAL A 18 14.44 -6.09 -1.98
N ALA A 19 15.23 -7.02 -1.45
CA ALA A 19 15.46 -7.16 -0.01
C ALA A 19 16.16 -5.93 0.60
N GLY A 20 17.09 -5.29 -0.13
CA GLY A 20 17.77 -4.07 0.30
C GLY A 20 16.82 -2.88 0.38
N ALA A 21 15.95 -2.67 -0.62
CA ALA A 21 14.93 -1.61 -0.60
C ALA A 21 13.90 -1.82 0.52
N ILE A 22 13.55 -3.08 0.78
CA ILE A 22 12.63 -3.50 1.83
C ILE A 22 13.23 -3.30 3.23
N SER A 23 14.50 -3.70 3.43
CA SER A 23 15.12 -3.58 4.76
C SER A 23 15.34 -2.12 5.18
N TRP A 24 15.52 -1.22 4.21
CA TRP A 24 15.68 0.20 4.50
C TRP A 24 14.34 0.92 4.80
N ALA A 25 13.26 0.57 4.11
CA ALA A 25 11.92 1.06 4.42
C ALA A 25 11.51 0.64 5.86
N SER A 26 11.92 -0.54 6.33
CA SER A 26 11.67 -0.97 7.69
C SER A 26 12.43 -0.15 8.74
N GLN A 27 13.64 0.31 8.43
CA GLN A 27 14.43 1.13 9.36
C GLN A 27 13.90 2.57 9.45
N VAL A 28 13.43 3.14 8.33
CA VAL A 28 12.86 4.50 8.33
C VAL A 28 11.45 4.51 8.93
N ALA A 29 10.63 3.52 8.64
CA ALA A 29 9.30 3.38 9.26
C ALA A 29 9.41 3.18 10.78
N SER A 30 10.44 2.51 11.27
CA SER A 30 10.68 2.37 12.72
C SER A 30 11.12 3.66 13.40
N ILE A 31 11.70 4.60 12.66
CA ILE A 31 12.15 5.89 13.19
C ILE A 31 11.05 6.95 13.11
N VAL A 32 10.23 6.94 12.06
CA VAL A 32 9.20 7.96 11.81
C VAL A 32 7.81 7.52 12.30
N GLY A 33 7.49 6.22 12.22
CA GLY A 33 6.20 5.67 12.62
C GLY A 33 5.78 5.96 14.07
N PRO A 34 6.68 5.92 15.08
CA PRO A 34 6.31 6.22 16.45
C PRO A 34 6.01 7.70 16.75
N PHE A 35 6.46 8.62 15.90
CA PHE A 35 6.36 10.07 16.19
C PHE A 35 5.14 10.77 15.57
N LEU A 36 4.45 10.13 14.61
CA LEU A 36 3.35 10.75 13.90
C LEU A 36 1.96 10.72 14.59
N PRO A 37 1.63 9.78 15.49
CA PRO A 37 0.23 9.61 15.90
C PRO A 37 -0.22 10.42 17.12
N TYR A 38 0.66 11.09 17.85
CA TYR A 38 0.28 11.55 19.20
C TYR A 38 0.02 13.05 19.37
N ALA A 39 0.14 13.82 18.32
CA ALA A 39 -0.12 15.23 18.39
C ALA A 39 -1.51 15.57 17.80
N ILE A 40 -2.45 15.86 18.69
CA ILE A 40 -3.78 16.45 18.47
C ILE A 40 -4.90 15.42 18.23
N PRO A 41 -5.78 15.20 19.20
CA PRO A 41 -7.01 14.46 18.96
C PRO A 41 -7.92 15.22 17.98
N PRO A 42 -8.65 14.50 17.13
CA PRO A 42 -9.59 15.11 16.19
C PRO A 42 -10.62 15.95 16.94
N LYS A 43 -10.94 17.13 16.41
CA LYS A 43 -11.85 18.11 17.04
C LYS A 43 -13.33 17.70 17.05
N SER A 44 -13.74 16.67 16.35
CA SER A 44 -15.11 16.19 16.37
C SER A 44 -15.38 15.38 17.64
N GLN A 45 -16.46 15.67 18.34
CA GLN A 45 -16.80 15.01 19.60
C GLN A 45 -16.96 13.48 19.47
N ASP A 46 -17.33 12.98 18.29
CA ASP A 46 -17.57 11.55 18.05
C ASP A 46 -16.52 10.87 17.17
N GLY A 47 -15.60 11.63 16.55
CA GLY A 47 -14.56 11.08 15.67
C GLY A 47 -15.10 10.37 14.43
N VAL A 48 -16.33 10.64 14.03
CA VAL A 48 -16.96 10.13 12.80
C VAL A 48 -17.38 11.31 11.94
N ASN A 49 -16.79 11.42 10.76
CA ASN A 49 -17.25 12.35 9.73
C ASN A 49 -18.30 11.63 8.86
N PRO A 50 -19.60 12.05 8.90
CA PRO A 50 -20.66 11.37 8.17
C PRO A 50 -20.46 11.38 6.64
N ALA A 51 -19.72 12.36 6.12
CA ALA A 51 -19.43 12.46 4.70
C ALA A 51 -18.56 11.31 4.19
N LEU A 52 -17.73 10.70 5.06
CA LEU A 52 -16.87 9.58 4.70
C LEU A 52 -17.57 8.22 4.75
N LEU A 53 -18.73 8.11 5.41
CA LEU A 53 -19.43 6.83 5.55
C LEU A 53 -19.80 6.21 4.20
N GLY A 54 -19.67 4.88 4.08
CA GLY A 54 -20.02 4.11 2.89
C GLY A 54 -18.85 3.66 2.06
N ASN A 55 -19.10 3.36 0.79
CA ASN A 55 -18.12 2.75 -0.10
C ASN A 55 -17.47 3.80 -0.99
N TRP A 56 -16.15 3.70 -1.12
CA TRP A 56 -15.35 4.58 -1.93
C TRP A 56 -14.39 3.77 -2.81
N TYR A 57 -14.28 4.14 -4.07
CA TYR A 57 -13.23 3.67 -4.95
C TYR A 57 -12.07 4.65 -4.88
N GLU A 58 -10.86 4.13 -4.80
CA GLU A 58 -9.63 4.90 -4.83
C GLU A 58 -8.62 4.31 -5.80
N GLU A 59 -7.92 5.18 -6.49
CA GLU A 59 -6.79 4.86 -7.35
C GLU A 59 -5.74 5.93 -7.20
N PHE A 60 -4.53 5.52 -6.84
CA PHE A 60 -3.41 6.45 -6.65
C PHE A 60 -2.08 5.78 -6.92
N GLU A 61 -1.07 6.61 -7.12
CA GLU A 61 0.31 6.16 -7.19
C GLU A 61 1.21 7.09 -6.37
N TYR A 62 2.27 6.54 -5.84
CA TYR A 62 3.31 7.31 -5.16
C TYR A 62 4.70 6.72 -5.42
N PRO A 63 5.75 7.59 -5.45
CA PRO A 63 7.13 7.14 -5.59
C PRO A 63 7.61 6.45 -4.32
N ASP A 64 8.30 5.34 -4.46
CA ASP A 64 8.94 4.58 -3.39
C ASP A 64 10.38 4.24 -3.82
N ARG A 65 11.33 5.17 -3.61
CA ARG A 65 12.76 5.08 -4.03
C ARG A 65 12.96 4.65 -5.48
N ASP A 66 13.16 3.34 -5.67
CA ASP A 66 13.47 2.71 -6.95
C ASP A 66 12.22 2.11 -7.63
N CYS A 67 11.05 2.40 -7.07
CA CYS A 67 9.76 1.87 -7.54
C CYS A 67 8.69 2.97 -7.53
N VAL A 68 7.65 2.76 -8.32
CA VAL A 68 6.36 3.42 -8.15
C VAL A 68 5.38 2.38 -7.62
N VAL A 69 4.72 2.70 -6.53
CA VAL A 69 3.62 1.90 -5.99
C VAL A 69 2.32 2.45 -6.54
N ARG A 70 1.50 1.59 -7.13
CA ARG A 70 0.16 1.88 -7.62
C ARG A 70 -0.84 1.07 -6.83
N PHE A 71 -1.90 1.71 -6.40
CA PHE A 71 -3.01 1.05 -5.73
C PHE A 71 -4.32 1.39 -6.45
N LYS A 72 -5.20 0.42 -6.57
CA LYS A 72 -6.59 0.59 -6.99
C LYS A 72 -7.48 -0.34 -6.18
N GLY A 73 -8.56 0.17 -5.63
CA GLY A 73 -9.41 -0.65 -4.77
C GLY A 73 -10.64 0.07 -4.26
N THR A 74 -11.31 -0.55 -3.31
CA THR A 74 -12.44 0.03 -2.60
C THR A 74 -12.22 -0.01 -1.10
N ILE A 75 -12.50 1.13 -0.45
CA ILE A 75 -12.56 1.24 0.99
C ILE A 75 -14.00 1.47 1.42
N GLN A 76 -14.39 0.82 2.50
CA GLN A 76 -15.69 1.00 3.14
C GLN A 76 -15.48 1.49 4.57
N TYR A 77 -16.05 2.66 4.88
CA TYR A 77 -16.07 3.21 6.22
C TYR A 77 -17.42 2.96 6.89
N PHE A 78 -17.39 2.34 8.06
CA PHE A 78 -18.57 2.01 8.85
C PHE A 78 -18.78 3.00 10.00
N SER A 79 -20.04 3.19 10.42
CA SER A 79 -20.40 4.08 11.53
C SER A 79 -19.85 3.65 12.89
N ASN A 80 -19.50 2.37 13.05
CA ASN A 80 -18.86 1.83 14.23
C ASN A 80 -17.33 2.10 14.29
N LYS A 81 -16.82 3.00 13.43
CA LYS A 81 -15.41 3.38 13.33
C LYS A 81 -14.48 2.28 12.83
N THR A 82 -15.02 1.25 12.21
CA THR A 82 -14.19 0.25 11.50
C THR A 82 -14.17 0.55 9.99
N TYR A 83 -13.15 0.06 9.31
CA TYR A 83 -13.10 0.11 7.85
C TYR A 83 -12.64 -1.23 7.27
N ARG A 84 -12.93 -1.42 6.00
CA ARG A 84 -12.40 -2.50 5.18
C ARG A 84 -11.88 -1.95 3.87
N LEU A 85 -10.71 -2.39 3.45
CA LEU A 85 -10.05 -2.01 2.20
C LEU A 85 -9.72 -3.27 1.41
N THR A 86 -10.13 -3.32 0.14
CA THR A 86 -9.80 -4.42 -0.77
C THR A 86 -9.36 -3.86 -2.12
N GLY A 87 -8.33 -4.45 -2.72
CA GLY A 87 -7.84 -3.93 -3.98
C GLY A 87 -6.67 -4.72 -4.57
N GLU A 88 -6.01 -4.07 -5.50
CA GLU A 88 -4.78 -4.51 -6.14
C GLU A 88 -3.70 -3.47 -5.91
N MET A 89 -2.54 -3.94 -5.50
CA MET A 89 -1.35 -3.12 -5.36
C MET A 89 -0.28 -3.59 -6.34
N GLN A 90 0.35 -2.66 -7.01
CA GLN A 90 1.44 -2.93 -7.93
C GLN A 90 2.70 -2.19 -7.49
N SER A 91 3.84 -2.87 -7.50
CA SER A 91 5.15 -2.25 -7.37
C SER A 91 5.89 -2.35 -8.69
N VAL A 92 6.26 -1.22 -9.27
CA VAL A 92 6.90 -1.14 -10.59
C VAL A 92 8.27 -0.48 -10.44
N SER A 93 9.33 -1.18 -10.84
CA SER A 93 10.69 -0.63 -10.77
C SER A 93 10.86 0.55 -11.73
N THR A 94 11.51 1.61 -11.24
CA THR A 94 11.93 2.77 -12.03
C THR A 94 13.38 2.68 -12.48
N LYS A 95 14.12 1.64 -12.06
CA LYS A 95 15.53 1.46 -12.42
C LYS A 95 15.70 1.10 -13.90
N PRO A 96 16.50 1.87 -14.67
CA PRO A 96 16.83 1.53 -16.05
C PRO A 96 17.45 0.14 -16.14
N GLY A 97 17.09 -0.62 -17.17
CA GLY A 97 17.67 -1.95 -17.44
C GLY A 97 17.17 -3.09 -16.54
N THR A 98 16.31 -2.82 -15.57
CA THR A 98 15.76 -3.83 -14.66
C THR A 98 14.23 -3.71 -14.59
N PRO A 99 13.50 -3.94 -15.71
CA PRO A 99 12.05 -3.85 -15.69
C PRO A 99 11.49 -4.96 -14.80
N PHE A 100 10.92 -4.55 -13.68
CA PHE A 100 10.30 -5.41 -12.70
C PHE A 100 8.93 -4.87 -12.32
N LYS A 101 7.94 -5.75 -12.23
CA LYS A 101 6.61 -5.44 -11.71
C LYS A 101 6.12 -6.59 -10.84
N ALA A 102 5.68 -6.29 -9.64
CA ALA A 102 4.97 -7.24 -8.77
C ALA A 102 3.53 -6.76 -8.58
N VAL A 103 2.60 -7.69 -8.62
CA VAL A 103 1.16 -7.46 -8.45
C VAL A 103 0.69 -8.25 -7.24
N TYR A 104 0.01 -7.58 -6.33
CA TYR A 104 -0.51 -8.14 -5.09
C TYR A 104 -2.02 -7.95 -5.01
N ALA A 105 -2.70 -8.91 -4.43
CA ALA A 105 -4.06 -8.76 -4.00
C ALA A 105 -4.04 -8.19 -2.58
N PHE A 106 -4.65 -7.03 -2.34
CA PHE A 106 -4.70 -6.42 -1.03
C PHE A 106 -6.06 -6.62 -0.35
N ASP A 107 -6.04 -7.02 0.91
CA ASP A 107 -7.20 -7.03 1.82
C ASP A 107 -6.74 -6.52 3.18
N GLY A 108 -7.42 -5.50 3.71
CA GLY A 108 -7.09 -4.90 4.99
C GLY A 108 -8.33 -4.41 5.72
N ASN A 109 -8.23 -4.36 7.03
CA ASN A 109 -9.25 -3.79 7.88
C ASN A 109 -8.64 -3.15 9.14
N GLY A 110 -9.42 -2.33 9.81
CA GLY A 110 -8.98 -1.67 11.03
C GLY A 110 -9.98 -0.65 11.53
N GLU A 111 -9.46 0.35 12.21
CA GLU A 111 -10.25 1.44 12.79
C GLU A 111 -9.97 2.75 12.07
N TRP A 112 -10.93 3.64 12.04
CA TRP A 112 -10.79 4.97 11.51
C TRP A 112 -11.46 6.01 12.41
N GLN A 113 -10.92 7.22 12.35
CA GLN A 113 -11.48 8.42 12.97
C GLN A 113 -11.29 9.60 12.04
N ALA A 114 -12.28 10.46 11.93
CA ALA A 114 -12.16 11.67 11.13
C ALA A 114 -12.97 12.82 11.70
N ASN A 115 -12.47 14.03 11.45
CA ASN A 115 -13.21 15.27 11.54
C ASN A 115 -13.33 15.88 10.13
N ASP A 116 -13.61 17.18 10.03
CA ASP A 116 -13.76 17.86 8.74
C ASP A 116 -12.44 18.08 8.01
N ASP A 117 -11.32 18.10 8.74
CA ASP A 117 -9.99 18.44 8.21
C ASP A 117 -9.06 17.23 8.11
N GLU A 118 -9.35 16.16 8.83
CA GLU A 118 -8.41 15.08 9.03
C GLU A 118 -9.09 13.71 9.11
N LEU A 119 -8.44 12.72 8.50
CA LEU A 119 -8.74 11.29 8.62
C LEU A 119 -7.53 10.56 9.19
N VAL A 120 -7.74 9.75 10.22
CA VAL A 120 -6.75 8.85 10.79
C VAL A 120 -7.22 7.41 10.61
N ILE A 121 -6.37 6.58 10.04
CA ILE A 121 -6.60 5.16 9.83
C ILE A 121 -5.62 4.36 10.68
N LYS A 122 -6.11 3.37 11.42
CA LYS A 122 -5.31 2.38 12.14
C LYS A 122 -5.54 1.01 11.52
N LEU A 123 -4.49 0.44 10.97
CA LEU A 123 -4.52 -0.89 10.38
C LEU A 123 -4.47 -1.95 11.50
N ALA A 124 -5.48 -2.81 11.57
CA ALA A 124 -5.50 -3.93 12.51
C ALA A 124 -5.05 -5.23 11.83
N HIS A 125 -5.43 -5.40 10.56
CA HIS A 125 -5.14 -6.60 9.79
C HIS A 125 -4.88 -6.23 8.34
N ALA A 126 -3.82 -6.78 7.74
CA ALA A 126 -3.56 -6.66 6.30
C ALA A 126 -2.97 -7.94 5.74
N GLN A 127 -3.40 -8.26 4.52
CA GLN A 127 -2.84 -9.32 3.71
C GLN A 127 -2.61 -8.79 2.29
N ALA A 128 -1.47 -9.15 1.72
CA ALA A 128 -1.15 -8.81 0.33
C ALA A 128 -0.47 -9.99 -0.36
N PRO A 129 -1.20 -11.11 -0.59
CA PRO A 129 -0.63 -12.22 -1.34
C PRO A 129 -0.22 -11.78 -2.74
N LEU A 130 0.96 -12.21 -3.16
CA LEU A 130 1.46 -12.00 -4.51
C LEU A 130 0.54 -12.71 -5.52
N ILE A 131 0.17 -12.01 -6.58
CA ILE A 131 -0.56 -12.59 -7.72
C ILE A 131 0.42 -13.01 -8.81
N SER A 132 1.30 -12.09 -9.20
CA SER A 132 2.26 -12.31 -10.27
C SER A 132 3.45 -11.38 -10.18
N THR A 133 4.52 -11.77 -10.86
CA THR A 133 5.72 -10.95 -11.04
C THR A 133 6.10 -10.92 -12.52
N THR A 134 6.41 -9.75 -13.04
CA THR A 134 6.94 -9.57 -14.40
C THR A 134 8.40 -9.17 -14.32
N LEU A 135 9.26 -9.88 -15.04
CA LEU A 135 10.68 -9.62 -15.20
C LEU A 135 10.97 -9.47 -16.69
N GLY A 136 11.32 -8.28 -17.13
CA GLY A 136 11.43 -7.97 -18.56
C GLY A 136 10.08 -8.22 -19.25
N ASN A 137 10.05 -9.13 -20.20
CA ASN A 137 8.86 -9.48 -20.98
C ASN A 137 8.16 -10.76 -20.48
N ARG A 138 8.58 -11.32 -19.35
CA ARG A 138 8.01 -12.57 -18.84
C ARG A 138 7.24 -12.33 -17.55
N THR A 139 5.98 -12.71 -17.57
CA THR A 139 5.13 -12.73 -16.37
C THR A 139 5.03 -14.15 -15.83
N VAL A 140 5.26 -14.28 -14.53
CA VAL A 140 5.19 -15.55 -13.80
C VAL A 140 4.15 -15.39 -12.69
N SER A 141 3.23 -16.34 -12.57
CA SER A 141 2.25 -16.33 -11.49
C SER A 141 2.90 -16.69 -10.15
N ALA A 142 2.29 -16.26 -9.05
CA ALA A 142 2.75 -16.62 -7.71
C ALA A 142 2.79 -18.15 -7.51
N GLN A 143 1.82 -18.86 -8.07
CA GLN A 143 1.79 -20.33 -8.00
C GLN A 143 3.02 -20.97 -8.66
N ALA A 144 3.44 -20.47 -9.83
CA ALA A 144 4.64 -20.95 -10.49
C ALA A 144 5.91 -20.57 -9.73
N LEU A 145 5.95 -19.37 -9.11
CA LEU A 145 7.08 -18.95 -8.28
C LEU A 145 7.23 -19.83 -7.04
N ASN A 146 6.13 -20.15 -6.38
CA ASN A 146 6.14 -21.02 -5.18
C ASN A 146 6.66 -22.43 -5.47
N ALA A 147 6.53 -22.92 -6.70
CA ALA A 147 7.12 -24.19 -7.12
C ALA A 147 8.65 -24.17 -7.14
N PHE A 148 9.28 -22.99 -7.23
CA PHE A 148 10.73 -22.81 -7.19
C PHE A 148 11.27 -22.43 -5.80
N GLY A 149 10.41 -22.36 -4.79
CA GLY A 149 10.73 -21.97 -3.41
C GLY A 149 10.29 -20.55 -3.07
N THR A 150 10.29 -20.24 -1.78
CA THR A 150 9.95 -18.89 -1.29
C THR A 150 10.96 -17.87 -1.79
N MET A 151 10.51 -16.79 -2.41
CA MET A 151 11.34 -15.65 -2.75
C MET A 151 11.34 -14.65 -1.59
N PRO A 152 12.45 -14.51 -0.86
CA PRO A 152 12.58 -13.50 0.19
C PRO A 152 12.33 -12.09 -0.41
N GLY A 153 11.54 -11.28 0.27
CA GLY A 153 11.31 -9.89 -0.10
C GLY A 153 10.08 -9.63 -0.96
N LEU A 154 9.35 -10.65 -1.39
CA LEU A 154 8.04 -10.49 -2.02
C LEU A 154 6.87 -10.61 -1.02
N ASP A 155 7.14 -11.02 0.21
CA ASP A 155 6.16 -11.00 1.28
C ASP A 155 6.09 -9.60 1.91
N LEU A 156 4.91 -8.99 1.86
CA LEU A 156 4.64 -7.67 2.43
C LEU A 156 4.10 -7.74 3.87
N GLY A 157 3.80 -8.94 4.39
CA GLY A 157 3.27 -9.13 5.74
C GLY A 157 4.06 -8.38 6.81
N PRO A 158 5.39 -8.56 6.92
CA PRO A 158 6.20 -7.87 7.91
C PRO A 158 6.21 -6.33 7.79
N LYS A 159 5.88 -5.79 6.60
CA LYS A 159 5.81 -4.33 6.39
C LYS A 159 4.53 -3.73 6.94
N PHE A 160 3.42 -4.46 6.91
CA PHE A 160 2.16 -3.98 7.45
C PHE A 160 2.19 -3.89 8.98
N GLU A 161 3.00 -4.69 9.64
CA GLU A 161 3.23 -4.56 11.09
C GLU A 161 3.86 -3.21 11.47
N LEU A 162 4.56 -2.58 10.55
CA LEU A 162 5.20 -1.27 10.74
C LEU A 162 4.30 -0.10 10.35
N ALA A 163 3.29 -0.32 9.49
CA ALA A 163 2.40 0.71 8.95
C ALA A 163 1.07 0.78 9.72
N GLN A 164 1.11 0.73 11.07
CA GLN A 164 -0.09 0.59 11.89
C GLN A 164 -1.00 1.81 11.93
N SER A 165 -0.51 2.99 11.62
CA SER A 165 -1.34 4.21 11.66
C SER A 165 -0.93 5.18 10.56
N GLN A 166 -1.91 5.73 9.87
CA GLN A 166 -1.71 6.70 8.81
C GLN A 166 -2.68 7.87 8.95
N ARG A 167 -2.17 9.08 8.70
CA ARG A 167 -2.89 10.33 8.80
C ARG A 167 -3.01 10.96 7.42
N TYR A 168 -4.20 11.50 7.14
CA TYR A 168 -4.53 12.18 5.89
C TYR A 168 -5.18 13.52 6.18
N ASP A 169 -4.75 14.56 5.50
CA ASP A 169 -5.46 15.83 5.45
C ASP A 169 -6.62 15.72 4.46
N ILE A 170 -7.82 16.14 4.86
CA ILE A 170 -8.99 16.20 3.99
C ILE A 170 -8.95 17.53 3.26
N ARG A 171 -8.59 17.53 1.99
CA ARG A 171 -8.47 18.74 1.16
C ARG A 171 -9.80 19.20 0.58
N SER A 172 -10.70 18.28 0.30
CA SER A 172 -12.06 18.61 -0.12
C SER A 172 -13.00 17.43 0.10
N THR A 173 -14.28 17.75 0.37
CA THR A 173 -15.34 16.78 0.55
C THR A 173 -16.56 17.21 -0.22
N SER A 174 -17.10 16.32 -1.02
CA SER A 174 -18.41 16.45 -1.68
C SER A 174 -19.21 15.16 -1.52
N LYS A 175 -20.45 15.16 -1.99
CA LYS A 175 -21.31 13.97 -1.91
C LYS A 175 -20.67 12.72 -2.53
N ASP A 176 -19.98 12.89 -3.66
CA ASP A 176 -19.50 11.78 -4.50
C ASP A 176 -17.98 11.74 -4.63
N ARG A 177 -17.25 12.69 -4.02
CA ARG A 177 -15.80 12.76 -4.10
C ARG A 177 -15.21 13.32 -2.82
N VAL A 178 -14.12 12.68 -2.36
CA VAL A 178 -13.25 13.17 -1.29
C VAL A 178 -11.81 13.20 -1.82
N VAL A 179 -11.08 14.25 -1.50
CA VAL A 179 -9.64 14.34 -1.81
C VAL A 179 -8.89 14.36 -0.50
N LEU A 180 -8.05 13.37 -0.33
CA LEU A 180 -7.13 13.23 0.78
C LEU A 180 -5.72 13.58 0.34
N GLU A 181 -4.91 14.08 1.26
CA GLU A 181 -3.48 14.32 1.05
C GLU A 181 -2.69 13.72 2.20
N THR A 182 -1.59 13.07 1.88
CA THR A 182 -0.70 12.47 2.87
C THR A 182 0.74 12.50 2.36
N ASN A 183 1.68 12.26 3.26
CA ASN A 183 3.08 12.12 2.91
C ASN A 183 3.41 10.66 2.64
N GLY A 184 4.15 10.42 1.55
CA GLY A 184 4.79 9.14 1.31
C GLY A 184 5.88 8.84 2.33
N ILE A 185 6.35 7.61 2.34
CA ILE A 185 7.41 7.14 3.27
C ILE A 185 8.68 7.99 3.18
N TYR A 186 8.96 8.58 2.03
CA TYR A 186 10.14 9.42 1.79
C TYR A 186 9.86 10.93 1.86
N GLY A 187 8.68 11.33 2.33
CA GLY A 187 8.33 12.73 2.57
C GLY A 187 7.66 13.44 1.40
N ASP A 188 7.57 12.81 0.23
CA ASP A 188 6.82 13.39 -0.89
C ASP A 188 5.32 13.37 -0.61
N THR A 189 4.67 14.52 -0.79
CA THR A 189 3.23 14.66 -0.60
C THR A 189 2.51 14.17 -1.85
N PHE A 190 1.46 13.35 -1.67
CA PHE A 190 0.61 12.91 -2.76
C PHE A 190 -0.88 12.96 -2.36
N GLN A 191 -1.73 12.99 -3.37
CA GLN A 191 -3.18 13.07 -3.18
C GLN A 191 -3.85 11.76 -3.59
N ILE A 192 -4.90 11.42 -2.85
CA ILE A 192 -5.78 10.29 -3.11
C ILE A 192 -7.18 10.84 -3.37
N ALA A 193 -7.69 10.62 -4.57
CA ALA A 193 -9.07 10.94 -4.91
C ALA A 193 -9.95 9.72 -4.69
N MET A 194 -10.84 9.79 -3.70
CA MET A 194 -11.84 8.77 -3.45
C MET A 194 -13.13 9.15 -4.17
N LEU A 195 -13.70 8.23 -4.93
CA LEU A 195 -14.99 8.40 -5.62
C LEU A 195 -16.03 7.47 -5.00
N ARG A 196 -17.21 8.01 -4.71
CA ARG A 196 -18.29 7.20 -4.15
C ARG A 196 -18.68 6.09 -5.12
N THR A 197 -18.82 4.88 -4.61
CA THR A 197 -19.20 3.72 -5.41
C THR A 197 -20.27 2.89 -4.73
N GLN A 198 -21.10 2.23 -5.53
CA GLN A 198 -22.04 1.23 -5.03
C GLN A 198 -21.46 -0.19 -5.11
N LYS A 199 -20.36 -0.36 -5.84
CA LYS A 199 -19.73 -1.66 -6.05
C LYS A 199 -18.49 -1.79 -5.17
N MET A 200 -18.36 -2.90 -4.48
CA MET A 200 -17.09 -3.31 -3.88
C MET A 200 -16.17 -3.85 -4.97
N TYR A 201 -14.87 -3.61 -4.83
CA TYR A 201 -13.86 -4.24 -5.68
C TYR A 201 -13.85 -5.74 -5.36
N LEU A 202 -14.44 -6.53 -6.24
CA LEU A 202 -14.41 -7.99 -6.16
C LEU A 202 -13.27 -8.48 -7.04
N ARG A 203 -12.50 -9.40 -6.51
CA ARG A 203 -11.42 -10.08 -7.23
C ARG A 203 -11.97 -11.17 -8.13
#